data_559e8ba376ce724b3fce82d6c4aee72c
#
_entry.id   559e8ba376ce724b3fce82d6c4aee72c
#
_cell.length_a   1.000
_cell.length_b   1.000
_cell.length_c   1.000
_cell.angle_alpha   90.00
_cell.angle_beta   90.00
_cell.angle_gamma   90.00
#
_symmetry.space_group_name_H-M   'P 1'
#
loop_
_entity.id
_entity.type
_entity.pdbx_description
1 polymer ?
#
loop_
_entity_poly.entity_id
_entity_poly.type
_entity_poly.pdbx_seq_one_letter_code
_entity_poly.pdbx_strand_id
1 'polypeptide(L)'
;MWYVIHTMSGLEQKCMQQCQEYIDPSAYRELFIPQYKTKKHFKKEWHEVSKPLFSGYLFVDTNEIEPIMNGLRQFRQYTKLLKDGDIISPVKKEEQDFLALMMDKNHIVQYSEGFLIGDEVYITTGPLQKLISNSFNRI
;
A
#
# COMPACT_ATOMS: atom_id res chain seq x y z
N MET A 1 -8.22 10.69 -4.17
CA MET A 1 -8.66 9.29 -4.00
C MET A 1 -7.47 8.36 -4.09
N TRP A 2 -7.42 7.37 -3.24
CA TRP A 2 -6.33 6.39 -3.23
C TRP A 2 -6.72 5.17 -4.07
N TYR A 3 -5.89 4.86 -5.04
CA TYR A 3 -5.95 3.61 -5.79
C TYR A 3 -4.81 2.71 -5.36
N VAL A 4 -4.98 1.41 -5.51
CA VAL A 4 -3.99 0.44 -5.07
C VAL A 4 -3.41 -0.29 -6.27
N ILE A 5 -2.08 -0.32 -6.34
CA ILE A 5 -1.34 -1.03 -7.38
C ILE A 5 -0.77 -2.31 -6.78
N HIS A 6 -1.08 -3.43 -7.39
CA HIS A 6 -0.51 -4.72 -7.01
C HIS A 6 0.70 -5.03 -7.88
N THR A 7 1.79 -5.37 -7.24
CA THR A 7 3.01 -5.88 -7.88
C THR A 7 3.47 -7.11 -7.12
N MET A 8 4.63 -7.63 -7.46
CA MET A 8 5.17 -8.78 -6.74
C MET A 8 5.77 -8.37 -5.40
N SER A 9 5.59 -9.22 -4.39
CA SER A 9 6.18 -8.99 -3.06
C SER A 9 7.70 -8.84 -3.18
N GLY A 10 8.23 -7.84 -2.52
CA GLY A 10 9.66 -7.50 -2.58
C GLY A 10 10.02 -6.54 -3.70
N LEU A 11 9.12 -6.25 -4.63
CA LEU A 11 9.36 -5.34 -5.74
C LEU A 11 8.61 -4.02 -5.62
N GLU A 12 8.06 -3.71 -4.46
CA GLU A 12 7.27 -2.50 -4.24
C GLU A 12 8.07 -1.23 -4.51
N GLN A 13 9.30 -1.15 -3.99
CA GLN A 13 10.16 0.02 -4.20
C GLN A 13 10.55 0.18 -5.67
N LYS A 14 10.84 -0.92 -6.33
CA LYS A 14 11.15 -0.90 -7.76
C LYS A 14 9.95 -0.44 -8.58
N CYS A 15 8.77 -0.91 -8.23
CA CYS A 15 7.53 -0.48 -8.87
C CYS A 15 7.30 1.02 -8.66
N MET A 16 7.54 1.52 -7.45
CA MET A 16 7.42 2.95 -7.16
C MET A 16 8.38 3.78 -8.00
N GLN A 17 9.63 3.35 -8.14
CA GLN A 17 10.61 4.02 -8.98
C GLN A 17 10.16 4.06 -10.43
N GLN A 18 9.62 2.97 -10.96
CA GLN A 18 9.09 2.93 -12.32
C GLN A 18 7.89 3.85 -12.50
N CYS A 19 7.01 3.92 -11.52
CA CYS A 19 5.91 4.88 -11.55
C CYS A 19 6.41 6.32 -11.65
N GLN A 20 7.43 6.66 -10.88
CA GLN A 20 8.04 7.99 -10.93
C GLN A 20 8.70 8.28 -12.27
N GLU A 21 9.18 7.25 -12.94
CA GLU A 21 9.87 7.37 -14.23
C GLU A 21 8.90 7.46 -15.41
N TYR A 22 7.84 6.65 -15.42
CA TYR A 22 6.94 6.52 -16.56
C TYR A 22 5.63 7.29 -16.43
N ILE A 23 5.30 7.78 -15.25
CA ILE A 23 4.06 8.53 -15.03
C ILE A 23 4.42 9.97 -14.68
N ASP A 24 3.78 10.91 -15.38
CA ASP A 24 3.99 12.34 -15.12
C ASP A 24 3.63 12.66 -13.67
N PRO A 25 4.50 13.34 -12.91
CA PRO A 25 4.21 13.71 -11.52
C PRO A 25 2.92 14.53 -11.36
N SER A 26 2.48 15.23 -12.40
CA SER A 26 1.22 15.98 -12.37
C SER A 26 -0.01 15.08 -12.36
N ALA A 27 0.14 13.80 -12.70
CA ALA A 27 -0.97 12.85 -12.75
C ALA A 27 -1.38 12.33 -11.38
N TYR A 28 -0.56 12.53 -10.36
CA TYR A 28 -0.85 12.08 -9.00
C TYR A 28 -0.33 13.08 -7.98
N ARG A 29 -0.93 13.09 -6.79
CA ARG A 29 -0.47 13.93 -5.68
C ARG A 29 0.61 13.22 -4.89
N GLU A 30 0.46 11.93 -4.69
CA GLU A 30 1.32 11.16 -3.83
C GLU A 30 1.36 9.70 -4.28
N LEU A 31 2.50 9.09 -4.11
CA LEU A 31 2.72 7.67 -4.38
C LEU A 31 3.49 7.13 -3.18
N PHE A 32 2.93 6.12 -2.51
CA PHE A 32 3.51 5.67 -1.25
C PHE A 32 3.25 4.18 -1.00
N ILE A 33 4.09 3.62 -0.15
CA ILE A 33 3.97 2.25 0.34
C ILE A 33 3.72 2.34 1.84
N PRO A 34 2.50 2.01 2.32
CA PRO A 34 2.28 1.95 3.77
C PRO A 34 3.22 0.93 4.40
N GLN A 35 3.86 1.32 5.50
CA GLN A 35 4.84 0.48 6.17
C GLN A 35 4.53 0.40 7.66
N TYR A 36 5.11 -0.58 8.32
CA TYR A 36 5.12 -0.68 9.77
C TYR A 36 6.53 -0.96 10.25
N LYS A 37 6.81 -0.57 11.49
CA LYS A 37 8.10 -0.83 12.10
C LYS A 37 8.05 -2.12 12.90
N THR A 38 9.11 -2.91 12.79
CA THR A 38 9.30 -4.11 13.57
C THR A 38 10.76 -4.23 13.94
N LYS A 39 11.09 -5.17 14.82
CA LYS A 39 12.47 -5.42 15.21
C LYS A 39 12.92 -6.75 14.66
N LYS A 40 14.13 -6.78 14.13
CA LYS A 40 14.77 -7.97 13.62
C LYS A 40 16.06 -8.23 14.36
N HIS A 41 16.24 -9.49 14.82
CA HIS A 41 17.46 -9.91 15.47
C HIS A 41 18.50 -10.29 14.42
N PHE A 42 19.63 -9.58 14.44
CA PHE A 42 20.70 -9.79 13.47
C PHE A 42 22.05 -9.52 14.14
N LYS A 43 22.99 -10.43 13.99
CA LYS A 43 24.34 -10.32 14.59
C LYS A 43 24.31 -10.05 16.10
N LYS A 44 23.44 -10.76 16.81
CA LYS A 44 23.26 -10.66 18.27
C LYS A 44 22.68 -9.30 18.73
N GLU A 45 22.20 -8.48 17.82
CA GLU A 45 21.58 -7.21 18.14
C GLU A 45 20.18 -7.10 17.54
N TRP A 46 19.32 -6.30 18.17
CA TRP A 46 18.00 -5.99 17.65
C TRP A 46 18.07 -4.71 16.82
N HIS A 47 17.60 -4.81 15.60
CA HIS A 47 17.54 -3.68 14.67
C HIS A 47 16.09 -3.35 14.34
N GLU A 48 15.77 -2.06 14.36
CA GLU A 48 14.48 -1.60 13.89
C GLU A 48 14.47 -1.61 12.37
N VAL A 49 13.47 -2.24 11.79
CA VAL A 49 13.28 -2.30 10.33
C VAL A 49 11.86 -1.93 9.97
N SER A 50 11.69 -1.36 8.79
CA SER A 50 10.36 -1.05 8.23
C SER A 50 10.02 -2.06 7.16
N LYS A 51 8.79 -2.54 7.18
CA LYS A 51 8.28 -3.50 6.19
C LYS A 51 6.97 -2.98 5.60
N PRO A 52 6.67 -3.33 4.33
CA PRO A 52 5.36 -3.00 3.78
C PRO A 52 4.24 -3.59 4.62
N LEU A 53 3.26 -2.76 4.94
CA LEU A 53 2.07 -3.22 5.67
C LEU A 53 1.26 -4.19 4.81
N PHE A 54 1.22 -3.94 3.51
CA PHE A 54 0.56 -4.80 2.53
C PHE A 54 1.61 -5.23 1.51
N SER A 55 2.17 -6.42 1.68
CA SER A 55 3.24 -6.94 0.83
C SER A 55 2.78 -7.07 -0.62
N GLY A 56 3.50 -6.45 -1.54
CA GLY A 56 3.17 -6.47 -2.97
C GLY A 56 2.23 -5.36 -3.40
N TYR A 57 1.98 -4.37 -2.56
CA TYR A 57 1.03 -3.31 -2.87
C TYR A 57 1.62 -1.93 -2.61
N LEU A 58 1.26 -0.98 -3.47
CA LEU A 58 1.54 0.43 -3.23
C LEU A 58 0.31 1.26 -3.59
N PHE A 59 0.28 2.47 -3.04
CA PHE A 59 -0.88 3.33 -3.14
C PHE A 59 -0.55 4.57 -3.96
N VAL A 60 -1.50 5.01 -4.78
CA VAL A 60 -1.38 6.24 -5.55
C VAL A 60 -2.59 7.13 -5.25
N ASP A 61 -2.32 8.38 -4.88
CA ASP A 61 -3.35 9.38 -4.64
C ASP A 61 -3.55 10.20 -5.92
N THR A 62 -4.68 9.99 -6.58
CA THR A 62 -5.00 10.67 -7.82
C THR A 62 -6.51 10.83 -7.97
N ASN A 63 -6.91 11.83 -8.73
CA ASN A 63 -8.31 12.01 -9.14
C ASN A 63 -8.57 11.44 -10.54
N GLU A 64 -7.51 11.11 -11.28
CA GLU A 64 -7.61 10.60 -12.65
C GLU A 64 -6.77 9.35 -12.79
N ILE A 65 -7.45 8.21 -12.91
CA ILE A 65 -6.77 6.92 -12.95
C ILE A 65 -6.19 6.57 -14.33
N GLU A 66 -6.71 7.17 -15.40
CA GLU A 66 -6.29 6.80 -16.75
C GLU A 66 -4.80 7.04 -17.02
N PRO A 67 -4.20 8.19 -16.66
CA PRO A 67 -2.76 8.36 -16.83
C PRO A 67 -1.94 7.32 -16.06
N ILE A 68 -2.43 6.91 -14.91
CA ILE A 68 -1.77 5.86 -14.11
C ILE A 68 -1.84 4.52 -14.84
N MET A 69 -3.02 4.17 -15.34
CA MET A 69 -3.20 2.93 -16.12
C MET A 69 -2.28 2.88 -17.33
N ASN A 70 -2.20 4.00 -18.06
CA ASN A 70 -1.37 4.08 -19.26
C ASN A 70 0.12 3.93 -18.92
N GLY A 71 0.55 4.53 -17.81
CA GLY A 71 1.93 4.39 -17.35
C GLY A 71 2.26 2.97 -16.95
N LEU A 72 1.37 2.30 -16.23
CA LEU A 72 1.59 0.92 -15.77
C LEU A 72 1.73 -0.06 -16.93
N ARG A 73 1.06 0.19 -18.06
CA ARG A 73 1.17 -0.68 -19.25
C ARG A 73 2.57 -0.68 -19.87
N GLN A 74 3.40 0.31 -19.54
CA GLN A 74 4.77 0.40 -20.05
C GLN A 74 5.76 -0.41 -19.22
N PHE A 75 5.34 -0.92 -18.07
CA PHE A 75 6.22 -1.67 -17.17
C PHE A 75 6.41 -3.08 -17.69
N ARG A 76 7.64 -3.59 -17.55
CA ARG A 76 7.96 -4.98 -17.86
C ARG A 76 7.53 -5.93 -16.74
N GLN A 77 7.58 -5.45 -15.49
CA GLN A 77 7.17 -6.27 -14.37
C GLN A 77 5.65 -6.25 -14.21
N TYR A 78 5.14 -7.28 -13.53
CA TYR A 78 3.71 -7.39 -13.26
C TYR A 78 3.22 -6.23 -12.40
N THR A 79 2.20 -5.55 -12.90
CA THR A 79 1.44 -4.55 -12.14
C THR A 79 -0.03 -4.64 -12.50
N LYS A 80 -0.88 -4.44 -11.51
CA LYS A 80 -2.32 -4.47 -11.69
C LYS A 80 -2.99 -3.52 -10.71
N LEU A 81 -3.95 -2.73 -11.19
CA LEU A 81 -4.78 -1.92 -10.31
C LEU A 81 -5.86 -2.80 -9.67
N LEU A 82 -6.09 -2.59 -8.39
CA LEU A 82 -7.13 -3.32 -7.68
C LEU A 82 -8.52 -2.89 -8.14
N LYS A 83 -9.40 -3.88 -8.20
CA LYS A 83 -10.77 -3.72 -8.63
C LYS A 83 -11.74 -4.09 -7.50
N ASP A 84 -12.92 -3.48 -7.55
CA ASP A 84 -14.08 -3.94 -6.80
C ASP A 84 -14.99 -4.62 -7.81
N GLY A 85 -15.02 -5.96 -7.78
CA GLY A 85 -15.60 -6.75 -8.86
C GLY A 85 -14.77 -6.60 -10.15
N ASP A 86 -15.39 -6.12 -11.22
CA ASP A 86 -14.73 -5.93 -12.53
C ASP A 86 -14.31 -4.47 -12.78
N ILE A 87 -14.53 -3.58 -11.83
CA ILE A 87 -14.31 -2.15 -12.01
C ILE A 87 -13.14 -1.70 -11.15
N ILE A 88 -12.17 -1.00 -11.77
CA ILE A 88 -11.09 -0.35 -11.02
C ILE A 88 -11.70 0.71 -10.12
N SER A 89 -11.53 0.55 -8.82
CA SER A 89 -12.16 1.41 -7.83
C SER A 89 -11.13 1.91 -6.82
N PRO A 90 -11.29 3.16 -6.36
CA PRO A 90 -10.45 3.68 -5.30
C PRO A 90 -10.78 3.00 -3.97
N VAL A 91 -9.87 3.13 -3.02
CA VAL A 91 -10.11 2.78 -1.63
C VAL A 91 -11.29 3.60 -1.13
N LYS A 92 -12.18 2.98 -0.35
CA LYS A 92 -13.30 3.69 0.22
C LYS A 92 -12.82 4.79 1.16
N LYS A 93 -13.57 5.88 1.21
CA LYS A 93 -13.17 7.04 2.01
C LYS A 93 -12.96 6.69 3.49
N GLU A 94 -13.81 5.84 4.05
CA GLU A 94 -13.68 5.42 5.44
C GLU A 94 -12.39 4.64 5.68
N GLU A 95 -12.02 3.78 4.74
CA GLU A 95 -10.78 3.01 4.79
C GLU A 95 -9.56 3.91 4.63
N GLN A 96 -9.66 4.86 3.69
CA GLN A 96 -8.61 5.84 3.47
C GLN A 96 -8.38 6.70 4.72
N ASP A 97 -9.44 7.22 5.31
CA ASP A 97 -9.37 8.06 6.50
C ASP A 97 -8.77 7.27 7.67
N PHE A 98 -9.16 6.01 7.83
CA PHE A 98 -8.64 5.13 8.85
C PHE A 98 -7.14 4.91 8.72
N LEU A 99 -6.67 4.58 7.52
CA LEU A 99 -5.24 4.39 7.27
C LEU A 99 -4.46 5.67 7.42
N ALA A 100 -4.99 6.78 6.93
CA ALA A 100 -4.33 8.07 7.04
C ALA A 100 -4.15 8.47 8.51
N LEU A 101 -5.12 8.15 9.36
CA LEU A 101 -5.04 8.43 10.79
C LEU A 101 -3.93 7.62 11.46
N MET A 102 -3.68 6.40 11.00
CA MET A 102 -2.69 5.51 11.59
C MET A 102 -1.27 5.76 11.10
N MET A 103 -1.11 6.33 9.93
CA MET A 103 0.21 6.57 9.34
C MET A 103 0.75 7.94 9.74
N ASP A 104 2.07 8.02 9.94
CA ASP A 104 2.74 9.30 10.09
C ASP A 104 3.01 9.94 8.72
N LYS A 105 3.73 11.06 8.72
CA LYS A 105 4.08 11.77 7.48
C LYS A 105 4.94 10.95 6.52
N ASN A 106 5.58 9.90 7.00
CA ASN A 106 6.41 8.99 6.20
C ASN A 106 5.65 7.73 5.79
N HIS A 107 4.34 7.69 6.00
CA HIS A 107 3.46 6.55 5.71
C HIS A 107 3.80 5.31 6.52
N ILE A 108 4.32 5.51 7.73
CA ILE A 108 4.64 4.43 8.65
C ILE A 108 3.56 4.37 9.71
N VAL A 109 2.97 3.19 9.86
CA VAL A 109 1.97 2.95 10.90
C VAL A 109 2.67 2.92 12.25
N GLN A 110 2.24 3.81 13.13
CA GLN A 110 2.69 3.84 14.53
C GLN A 110 1.72 2.98 15.33
N TYR A 111 2.18 1.81 15.74
CA TYR A 111 1.32 0.90 16.48
C TYR A 111 2.02 0.35 17.70
N SER A 112 1.23 -0.07 18.69
CA SER A 112 1.67 -0.96 19.76
C SER A 112 1.42 -2.40 19.33
N GLU A 113 2.16 -3.35 19.91
CA GLU A 113 1.98 -4.77 19.61
C GLU A 113 0.52 -5.22 19.68
N GLY A 114 -0.25 -4.69 20.63
CA GLY A 114 -1.67 -4.98 20.77
C GLY A 114 -2.51 -4.60 19.55
N PHE A 115 -2.10 -3.59 18.80
CA PHE A 115 -2.83 -3.17 17.62
C PHE A 115 -2.83 -4.24 16.52
N LEU A 116 -1.67 -4.84 16.24
CA LEU A 116 -1.57 -5.85 15.17
C LEU A 116 -2.02 -7.25 15.60
N ILE A 117 -2.00 -7.55 16.88
CA ILE A 117 -2.32 -8.88 17.41
C ILE A 117 -3.74 -8.96 17.94
N GLY A 118 -4.21 -7.92 18.62
CA GLY A 118 -5.49 -7.93 19.33
C GLY A 118 -6.59 -7.08 18.74
N ASP A 119 -6.26 -6.06 17.97
CA ASP A 119 -7.27 -5.17 17.42
C ASP A 119 -7.62 -5.56 16.00
N GLU A 120 -8.88 -5.91 15.80
CA GLU A 120 -9.39 -6.22 14.48
C GLU A 120 -9.72 -4.92 13.76
N VAL A 121 -9.17 -4.78 12.57
CA VAL A 121 -9.53 -3.68 11.68
C VAL A 121 -10.62 -4.18 10.75
N TYR A 122 -11.83 -3.69 10.95
CA TYR A 122 -12.96 -4.09 10.13
C TYR A 122 -13.13 -3.16 8.95
N ILE A 123 -12.67 -3.60 7.78
CA ILE A 123 -12.99 -2.98 6.51
C ILE A 123 -13.92 -3.95 5.81
N THR A 124 -15.19 -3.62 5.79
CA THR A 124 -16.25 -4.56 5.43
C THR A 124 -16.49 -4.71 3.95
N THR A 125 -16.02 -3.77 3.13
CA THR A 125 -16.24 -3.80 1.68
C THR A 125 -15.13 -3.05 0.94
N GLY A 126 -14.96 -3.32 -0.35
CA GLY A 126 -14.00 -2.64 -1.20
C GLY A 126 -12.70 -3.42 -1.40
N PRO A 127 -11.78 -2.90 -2.26
CA PRO A 127 -10.55 -3.63 -2.60
C PRO A 127 -9.61 -3.80 -1.41
N LEU A 128 -9.64 -2.87 -0.46
CA LEU A 128 -8.74 -2.89 0.69
C LEU A 128 -9.09 -3.98 1.69
N GLN A 129 -10.33 -4.45 1.71
CA GLN A 129 -10.78 -5.50 2.62
C GLN A 129 -9.91 -6.75 2.54
N LYS A 130 -9.64 -7.22 1.32
CA LYS A 130 -8.80 -8.40 1.11
C LYS A 130 -7.36 -8.17 1.53
N LEU A 131 -6.85 -6.96 1.29
CA LEU A 131 -5.48 -6.63 1.65
C LEU A 131 -5.28 -6.66 3.15
N ILE A 132 -6.18 -6.04 3.90
CA ILE A 132 -6.09 -5.99 5.36
C ILE A 132 -6.25 -7.37 5.96
N SER A 133 -7.24 -8.14 5.54
CA SER A 133 -7.44 -9.50 6.03
C SER A 133 -6.20 -10.37 5.81
N ASN A 134 -5.60 -10.31 4.62
CA ASN A 134 -4.42 -11.10 4.30
C ASN A 134 -3.20 -10.65 5.10
N SER A 135 -3.04 -9.35 5.31
CA SER A 135 -1.89 -8.80 6.03
C SER A 135 -1.96 -9.10 7.52
N PHE A 136 -3.12 -8.97 8.13
CA PHE A 136 -3.28 -9.20 9.57
C PHE A 136 -3.29 -10.69 9.93
N ASN A 137 -3.74 -11.56 9.04
CA ASN A 137 -3.71 -13.00 9.26
C ASN A 137 -2.31 -13.61 9.21
N ARG A 138 -1.32 -12.87 8.71
CA ARG A 138 0.08 -13.33 8.59
C ARG A 138 0.96 -12.86 9.75
N ILE A 139 0.43 -12.00 10.58
CA ILE A 139 1.13 -11.47 11.73
C ILE A 139 0.73 -12.23 12.98
#